data_f0674b763ae3de74282230fdefcd8cbc
#
_entry.id   f0674b763ae3de74282230fdefcd8cbc
#
_cell.length_a   1.000
_cell.length_b   1.000
_cell.length_c   1.000
_cell.angle_alpha   90.00
_cell.angle_beta   90.00
_cell.angle_gamma   90.00
#
_symmetry.space_group_name_H-M   'P 1'
#
loop_
_entity.id
_entity.type
_entity.pdbx_description
1 polymer ?
#
loop_
_entity_poly.entity_id
_entity_poly.type
_entity_poly.pdbx_seq_one_letter_code
_entity_poly.pdbx_strand_id
1 'polypeptide(L)'
;MDTVNSERLAVLYARIALGVAFLSAVADRFGLWGKYGGWKNFATFTDYTAQVNSFMPAFIIPFLAWAATAAELALGIGLIVGFWPRWVALSAAILLFLFGTAMAISFGIKSPLDYSVFSASAAAVLLAVYQGPKSGANS
;
A
#
# COMPACT_ATOMS: atom_id res chain seq x y z
N MET A 1 -23.79 -2.31 -19.27
CA MET A 1 -22.36 -1.99 -19.42
C MET A 1 -21.63 -3.26 -19.78
N ASP A 2 -20.79 -3.17 -20.79
CA ASP A 2 -20.08 -4.33 -21.30
C ASP A 2 -19.00 -4.77 -20.26
N THR A 3 -18.68 -6.05 -20.24
CA THR A 3 -17.73 -6.66 -19.28
C THR A 3 -16.36 -5.99 -19.35
N VAL A 4 -15.88 -5.65 -20.55
CA VAL A 4 -14.58 -5.00 -20.74
C VAL A 4 -14.55 -3.64 -20.05
N ASN A 5 -15.63 -2.85 -20.19
CA ASN A 5 -15.71 -1.55 -19.54
C ASN A 5 -15.78 -1.70 -18.01
N SER A 6 -16.51 -2.69 -17.52
CA SER A 6 -16.59 -2.97 -16.09
C SER A 6 -15.23 -3.35 -15.52
N GLU A 7 -14.47 -4.19 -16.24
CA GLU A 7 -13.12 -4.57 -15.81
C GLU A 7 -12.18 -3.38 -15.77
N ARG A 8 -12.22 -2.53 -16.80
CA ARG A 8 -11.37 -1.32 -16.83
C ARG A 8 -11.68 -0.39 -15.68
N LEU A 9 -12.96 -0.19 -15.39
CA LEU A 9 -13.37 0.66 -14.26
C LEU A 9 -12.96 0.07 -12.92
N ALA A 10 -13.10 -1.24 -12.76
CA ALA A 10 -12.69 -1.93 -11.53
C ALA A 10 -11.18 -1.81 -11.30
N VAL A 11 -10.39 -2.03 -12.35
CA VAL A 11 -8.93 -1.90 -12.29
C VAL A 11 -8.53 -0.46 -11.96
N LEU A 12 -9.14 0.51 -12.61
CA LEU A 12 -8.84 1.92 -12.36
C LEU A 12 -9.20 2.31 -10.93
N TYR A 13 -10.37 1.88 -10.46
CA TYR A 13 -10.80 2.13 -9.08
C TYR A 13 -9.79 1.56 -8.07
N ALA A 14 -9.38 0.31 -8.26
CA ALA A 14 -8.44 -0.35 -7.37
C ALA A 14 -7.08 0.35 -7.36
N ARG A 15 -6.58 0.73 -8.54
CA ARG A 15 -5.31 1.45 -8.65
C ARG A 15 -5.35 2.79 -7.93
N ILE A 16 -6.40 3.57 -8.17
CA ILE A 16 -6.55 4.89 -7.56
C ILE A 16 -6.71 4.75 -6.05
N ALA A 17 -7.55 3.83 -5.60
CA ALA A 17 -7.80 3.63 -4.17
C ALA A 17 -6.51 3.23 -3.42
N LEU A 18 -5.76 2.27 -3.95
CA LEU A 18 -4.48 1.86 -3.35
C LEU A 18 -3.44 2.97 -3.40
N GLY A 19 -3.33 3.63 -4.55
CA GLY A 19 -2.36 4.71 -4.72
C GLY A 19 -2.63 5.89 -3.80
N VAL A 20 -3.88 6.31 -3.70
CA VAL A 20 -4.29 7.40 -2.81
C VAL A 20 -4.06 7.02 -1.34
N ALA A 21 -4.33 5.76 -0.97
CA ALA A 21 -4.08 5.30 0.39
C ALA A 21 -2.60 5.40 0.77
N PHE A 22 -1.69 4.99 -0.13
CA PHE A 22 -0.25 5.14 0.09
C PHE A 22 0.15 6.61 0.19
N LEU A 23 -0.29 7.45 -0.75
CA LEU A 23 0.08 8.87 -0.74
C LEU A 23 -0.49 9.60 0.47
N SER A 24 -1.69 9.24 0.91
CA SER A 24 -2.31 9.79 2.11
C SER A 24 -1.47 9.47 3.35
N ALA A 25 -1.00 8.23 3.47
CA ALA A 25 -0.15 7.82 4.58
C ALA A 25 1.18 8.59 4.59
N VAL A 26 1.79 8.76 3.42
CA VAL A 26 3.03 9.55 3.30
C VAL A 26 2.78 11.00 3.69
N ALA A 27 1.69 11.59 3.20
CA ALA A 27 1.32 12.97 3.53
C ALA A 27 1.14 13.18 5.03
N ASP A 28 0.55 12.21 5.73
CA ASP A 28 0.35 12.27 7.17
C ASP A 28 1.68 12.34 7.92
N ARG A 29 2.71 11.63 7.45
CA ARG A 29 4.03 11.64 8.09
C ARG A 29 4.71 13.00 8.06
N PHE A 30 4.30 13.87 7.15
CA PHE A 30 4.87 15.20 7.00
C PHE A 30 3.89 16.31 7.43
N GLY A 31 2.82 15.94 8.11
CA GLY A 31 1.88 16.90 8.69
C GLY A 31 0.91 17.54 7.71
N LEU A 32 0.81 17.02 6.48
CA LEU A 32 -0.02 17.64 5.44
C LEU A 32 -1.52 17.48 5.69
N TRP A 33 -1.92 16.52 6.54
CA TRP A 33 -3.32 16.35 6.93
C TRP A 33 -3.77 17.30 8.05
N GLY A 34 -2.85 18.03 8.69
CA GLY A 34 -3.17 18.94 9.77
C GLY A 34 -3.90 18.24 10.91
N LYS A 35 -5.05 18.79 11.32
CA LYS A 35 -5.82 18.23 12.44
C LYS A 35 -6.37 16.82 12.19
N TYR A 36 -6.46 16.42 10.93
CA TYR A 36 -6.95 15.07 10.57
C TYR A 36 -5.85 14.01 10.58
N GLY A 37 -4.59 14.40 10.75
CA GLY A 37 -3.47 13.47 10.73
C GLY A 37 -3.40 12.61 11.97
N GLY A 38 -2.98 11.35 11.79
CA GLY A 38 -2.72 10.43 12.88
C GLY A 38 -1.30 10.56 13.41
N TRP A 39 -0.31 10.53 12.53
CA TRP A 39 1.10 10.68 12.92
C TRP A 39 1.52 12.15 13.05
N LYS A 40 1.12 12.99 12.12
CA LYS A 40 1.33 14.44 12.10
C LYS A 40 2.77 14.89 11.88
N ASN A 41 3.75 14.04 12.16
CA ASN A 41 5.17 14.32 11.88
C ASN A 41 5.93 13.02 11.71
N PHE A 42 7.12 13.10 11.14
CA PHE A 42 7.93 11.93 10.82
C PHE A 42 8.49 11.26 12.08
N ALA A 43 8.77 12.01 13.12
CA ALA A 43 9.26 11.44 14.38
C ALA A 43 8.21 10.50 15.00
N THR A 44 6.94 10.90 15.01
CA THR A 44 5.83 10.06 15.49
C THR A 44 5.69 8.81 14.64
N PHE A 45 5.82 8.93 13.33
CA PHE A 45 5.80 7.77 12.43
C PHE A 45 6.97 6.83 12.70
N THR A 46 8.16 7.37 12.99
CA THR A 46 9.32 6.54 13.34
C THR A 46 9.07 5.77 14.63
N ASP A 47 8.48 6.40 15.63
CA ASP A 47 8.07 5.73 16.87
C ASP A 47 7.06 4.61 16.59
N TYR A 48 6.09 4.86 15.74
CA TYR A 48 5.12 3.86 15.32
C TYR A 48 5.81 2.70 14.59
N THR A 49 6.79 3.01 13.74
CA THR A 49 7.58 1.99 13.04
C THR A 49 8.29 1.08 14.05
N ALA A 50 8.82 1.65 15.12
CA ALA A 50 9.45 0.87 16.19
C ALA A 50 8.43 -0.06 16.87
N GLN A 51 7.23 0.42 17.13
CA GLN A 51 6.17 -0.39 17.76
C GLN A 51 5.73 -1.53 16.85
N VAL A 52 5.52 -1.26 15.56
CA VAL A 52 5.09 -2.26 14.58
C VAL A 52 6.17 -3.31 14.35
N ASN A 53 7.44 -2.91 14.43
CA ASN A 53 8.59 -3.78 14.21
C ASN A 53 9.32 -4.04 15.53
N SER A 54 8.57 -4.36 16.58
CA SER A 54 9.10 -4.57 17.93
C SER A 54 10.13 -5.68 18.01
N PHE A 55 10.14 -6.58 17.03
CA PHE A 55 11.10 -7.70 16.95
C PHE A 55 12.42 -7.30 16.27
N MET A 56 12.53 -6.06 15.78
CA MET A 56 13.73 -5.58 15.07
C MET A 56 14.65 -4.78 16.01
N PRO A 57 15.97 -4.79 15.74
CA PRO A 57 16.90 -3.95 16.50
C PRO A 57 16.58 -2.47 16.33
N ALA A 58 16.73 -1.71 17.41
CA ALA A 58 16.39 -0.28 17.42
C ALA A 58 17.17 0.52 16.36
N PHE A 59 18.41 0.16 16.08
CA PHE A 59 19.24 0.92 15.14
C PHE A 59 18.74 0.85 13.69
N ILE A 60 17.94 -0.17 13.35
CA ILE A 60 17.42 -0.33 11.98
C ILE A 60 16.10 0.43 11.75
N ILE A 61 15.44 0.87 12.80
CA ILE A 61 14.12 1.49 12.73
C ILE A 61 14.10 2.77 11.87
N PRO A 62 15.03 3.73 12.02
CA PRO A 62 15.01 4.90 11.14
C PRO A 62 15.16 4.55 9.67
N PHE A 63 15.98 3.56 9.34
CA PHE A 63 16.12 3.07 7.97
C PHE A 63 14.80 2.50 7.47
N LEU A 64 14.12 1.68 8.28
CA LEU A 64 12.83 1.10 7.90
C LEU A 64 11.76 2.17 7.67
N ALA A 65 11.73 3.20 8.53
CA ALA A 65 10.78 4.29 8.40
C ALA A 65 10.96 5.05 7.08
N TRP A 66 12.19 5.37 6.72
CA TRP A 66 12.49 6.04 5.46
C TRP A 66 12.28 5.12 4.25
N ALA A 67 12.68 3.86 4.34
CA ALA A 67 12.51 2.89 3.26
C ALA A 67 11.03 2.66 2.97
N ALA A 68 10.20 2.51 3.99
CA ALA A 68 8.76 2.37 3.84
C ALA A 68 8.15 3.61 3.18
N THR A 69 8.56 4.79 3.62
CA THR A 69 8.07 6.06 3.09
C THR A 69 8.42 6.21 1.61
N ALA A 70 9.68 5.92 1.23
CA ALA A 70 10.11 5.99 -0.16
C ALA A 70 9.35 4.96 -1.02
N ALA A 71 9.19 3.74 -0.52
CA ALA A 71 8.46 2.69 -1.23
C ALA A 71 7.00 3.07 -1.44
N GLU A 72 6.32 3.54 -0.40
CA GLU A 72 4.92 3.94 -0.51
C GLU A 72 4.72 5.13 -1.44
N LEU A 73 5.61 6.11 -1.41
CA LEU A 73 5.55 7.24 -2.33
C LEU A 73 5.69 6.78 -3.78
N ALA A 74 6.71 5.97 -4.06
CA ALA A 74 6.97 5.46 -5.41
C ALA A 74 5.82 4.58 -5.90
N LEU A 75 5.35 3.65 -5.06
CA LEU A 75 4.27 2.74 -5.43
C LEU A 75 2.93 3.46 -5.57
N GLY A 76 2.65 4.42 -4.71
CA GLY A 76 1.44 5.22 -4.80
C GLY A 76 1.36 5.99 -6.11
N ILE A 77 2.44 6.66 -6.49
CA ILE A 77 2.53 7.37 -7.77
C ILE A 77 2.42 6.38 -8.93
N GLY A 78 3.16 5.28 -8.88
CA GLY A 78 3.15 4.26 -9.93
C GLY A 78 1.77 3.65 -10.15
N LEU A 79 1.02 3.39 -9.09
CA LEU A 79 -0.35 2.87 -9.19
C LEU A 79 -1.29 3.87 -9.88
N ILE A 80 -1.22 5.13 -9.51
CA ILE A 80 -2.10 6.17 -10.07
C ILE A 80 -1.77 6.43 -11.53
N VAL A 81 -0.48 6.58 -11.84
CA VAL A 81 -0.02 6.85 -13.21
C VAL A 81 -0.17 5.62 -14.11
N GLY A 82 -0.10 4.42 -13.54
CA GLY A 82 -0.16 3.18 -14.30
C GLY A 82 1.16 2.75 -14.88
N PHE A 83 2.27 3.11 -14.22
CA PHE A 83 3.62 2.75 -14.65
C PHE A 83 3.92 1.32 -14.23
N TRP A 84 4.36 0.49 -15.17
CA TRP A 84 4.62 -0.95 -14.95
C TRP A 84 3.56 -1.61 -14.05
N PRO A 85 2.30 -1.62 -14.45
CA PRO A 85 1.19 -1.89 -13.52
C PRO A 85 1.30 -3.23 -12.81
N ARG A 86 1.79 -4.26 -13.49
CA ARG A 86 1.93 -5.58 -12.90
C ARG A 86 2.97 -5.60 -11.77
N TRP A 87 4.15 -5.03 -12.03
CA TRP A 87 5.25 -5.06 -11.07
C TRP A 87 5.02 -4.11 -9.91
N VAL A 88 4.44 -2.95 -10.19
CA VAL A 88 4.08 -1.99 -9.14
C VAL A 88 2.99 -2.59 -8.24
N ALA A 89 1.98 -3.21 -8.80
CA ALA A 89 0.92 -3.85 -8.03
C ALA A 89 1.46 -5.02 -7.19
N LEU A 90 2.34 -5.84 -7.75
CA LEU A 90 2.96 -6.93 -7.01
C LEU A 90 3.80 -6.41 -5.85
N SER A 91 4.59 -5.38 -6.09
CA SER A 91 5.41 -4.74 -5.03
C SER A 91 4.53 -4.16 -3.93
N ALA A 92 3.41 -3.52 -4.30
CA ALA A 92 2.45 -3.00 -3.33
C ALA A 92 1.84 -4.14 -2.49
N ALA A 93 1.50 -5.26 -3.13
CA ALA A 93 0.94 -6.42 -2.43
C ALA A 93 1.93 -6.97 -1.40
N ILE A 94 3.20 -7.10 -1.78
CA ILE A 94 4.26 -7.58 -0.90
C ILE A 94 4.48 -6.63 0.26
N LEU A 95 4.56 -5.33 -0.02
CA LEU A 95 4.76 -4.32 1.02
C LEU A 95 3.63 -4.35 2.05
N LEU A 96 2.39 -4.40 1.58
CA LEU A 96 1.21 -4.48 2.46
C LEU A 96 1.19 -5.78 3.25
N PHE A 97 1.55 -6.89 2.64
CA PHE A 97 1.63 -8.17 3.34
C PHE A 97 2.67 -8.11 4.47
N LEU A 98 3.83 -7.51 4.20
CA LEU A 98 4.87 -7.34 5.21
C LEU A 98 4.40 -6.43 6.35
N PHE A 99 3.72 -5.34 6.03
CA PHE A 99 3.14 -4.45 7.06
C PHE A 99 2.13 -5.20 7.91
N GLY A 100 1.21 -5.92 7.29
CA GLY A 100 0.19 -6.69 8.00
C GLY A 100 0.79 -7.74 8.90
N THR A 101 1.83 -8.44 8.42
CA THR A 101 2.53 -9.46 9.20
C THR A 101 3.26 -8.83 10.40
N ALA A 102 3.95 -7.73 10.20
CA ALA A 102 4.63 -7.02 11.28
C ALA A 102 3.62 -6.55 12.34
N MET A 103 2.50 -5.98 11.91
CA MET A 103 1.42 -5.58 12.81
C MET A 103 0.85 -6.77 13.60
N ALA A 104 0.65 -7.90 12.92
CA ALA A 104 0.12 -9.11 13.56
C ALA A 104 1.08 -9.63 14.65
N ILE A 105 2.37 -9.63 14.36
CA ILE A 105 3.40 -10.07 15.32
C ILE A 105 3.46 -9.13 16.52
N SER A 106 3.43 -7.81 16.29
CA SER A 106 3.66 -6.81 17.33
C SER A 106 2.40 -6.48 18.14
N PHE A 107 1.21 -6.49 17.50
CA PHE A 107 -0.04 -6.06 18.14
C PHE A 107 -1.11 -7.14 18.17
N GLY A 108 -0.88 -8.29 17.56
CA GLY A 108 -1.88 -9.34 17.38
C GLY A 108 -2.62 -9.20 16.04
N ILE A 109 -3.23 -10.29 15.61
CA ILE A 109 -3.86 -10.40 14.28
C ILE A 109 -5.02 -9.39 14.09
N LYS A 110 -5.67 -8.99 15.16
CA LYS A 110 -6.79 -8.05 15.04
C LYS A 110 -6.37 -6.71 14.44
N SER A 111 -5.16 -6.24 14.73
CA SER A 111 -4.68 -4.93 14.25
C SER A 111 -4.67 -4.84 12.73
N PRO A 112 -3.99 -5.72 11.98
CA PRO A 112 -4.03 -5.62 10.52
C PRO A 112 -5.41 -5.90 9.93
N LEU A 113 -6.27 -6.65 10.63
CA LEU A 113 -7.65 -6.86 10.18
C LEU A 113 -8.49 -5.60 10.34
N ASP A 114 -8.34 -4.87 11.44
CA ASP A 114 -9.06 -3.61 11.68
C ASP A 114 -8.70 -2.56 10.62
N TYR A 115 -7.47 -2.51 10.18
CA TYR A 115 -7.00 -1.55 9.18
C TYR A 115 -7.08 -2.07 7.74
N SER A 116 -7.66 -3.25 7.54
CA SER A 116 -7.86 -3.85 6.21
C SER A 116 -6.56 -3.98 5.39
N VAL A 117 -5.44 -4.22 6.06
CA VAL A 117 -4.14 -4.30 5.40
C VAL A 117 -4.07 -5.52 4.47
N PHE A 118 -4.55 -6.67 4.92
CA PHE A 118 -4.57 -7.88 4.09
C PHE A 118 -5.57 -7.78 2.95
N SER A 119 -6.70 -7.09 3.16
CA SER A 119 -7.66 -6.82 2.07
C SER A 119 -7.03 -5.97 0.98
N ALA A 120 -6.28 -4.93 1.37
CA ALA A 120 -5.56 -4.09 0.41
C ALA A 120 -4.48 -4.88 -0.32
N SER A 121 -3.74 -5.73 0.40
CA SER A 121 -2.74 -6.61 -0.20
C SER A 121 -3.38 -7.54 -1.24
N ALA A 122 -4.52 -8.14 -0.90
CA ALA A 122 -5.24 -9.03 -1.81
C ALA A 122 -5.71 -8.28 -3.07
N ALA A 123 -6.21 -7.05 -2.92
CA ALA A 123 -6.59 -6.22 -4.07
C ALA A 123 -5.38 -5.96 -4.98
N ALA A 124 -4.22 -5.69 -4.40
CA ALA A 124 -2.99 -5.47 -5.16
C ALA A 124 -2.54 -6.76 -5.88
N VAL A 125 -2.71 -7.94 -5.26
CA VAL A 125 -2.44 -9.22 -5.93
C VAL A 125 -3.34 -9.39 -7.14
N LEU A 126 -4.63 -9.11 -7.00
CA LEU A 126 -5.56 -9.20 -8.13
C LEU A 126 -5.15 -8.27 -9.27
N LEU A 127 -4.71 -7.05 -8.95
CA LEU A 127 -4.18 -6.14 -9.97
C LEU A 127 -2.94 -6.70 -10.65
N ALA A 128 -2.04 -7.30 -9.88
CA ALA A 128 -0.78 -7.85 -10.41
C ALA A 128 -1.01 -8.98 -11.39
N VAL A 129 -2.02 -9.81 -11.14
CA VAL A 129 -2.32 -10.98 -12.01
C VAL A 129 -3.29 -10.65 -13.14
N TYR A 130 -3.92 -9.48 -13.10
CA TYR A 130 -4.86 -9.07 -14.14
C TYR A 130 -4.11 -8.78 -15.44
N GLN A 131 -4.48 -9.48 -16.50
CA GLN A 131 -3.79 -9.41 -17.79
C GLN A 131 -4.53 -8.56 -18.82
N GLY A 132 -5.57 -7.90 -18.40
CA GLY A 132 -6.41 -7.13 -19.29
C GLY A 132 -7.41 -8.00 -20.08
N PRO A 133 -8.39 -7.36 -20.75
CA PRO A 133 -9.31 -8.12 -21.59
C PRO A 133 -8.50 -8.80 -22.68
N LYS A 134 -8.72 -10.09 -22.88
CA LYS A 134 -8.11 -10.80 -24.00
C LYS A 134 -8.59 -10.08 -25.26
N SER A 135 -7.70 -9.46 -25.97
CA SER A 135 -8.01 -8.98 -27.30
C SER A 135 -8.53 -10.20 -28.06
N GLY A 136 -9.73 -10.10 -28.49
CA GLY A 136 -10.39 -11.16 -29.22
C GLY A 136 -9.45 -11.64 -30.27
N ALA A 137 -8.93 -12.75 -30.03
CA ALA A 137 -7.92 -13.13 -30.74
C ALA A 137 -8.09 -13.49 -31.99
N ASN A 138 -7.87 -13.28 -32.35
CA ASN A 138 -7.74 -13.70 -33.20
C ASN A 138 -7.66 -14.49 -33.84
N SER A 139 -8.05 -14.56 -34.13
CA SER A 139 -8.10 -15.26 -35.01
C SER A 139 -7.31 -15.96 -35.68
#